data_baf8c31cfaa46443cab1279754885fe7
#
_entry.id   baf8c31cfaa46443cab1279754885fe7
#
_cell.length_a   1.000
_cell.length_b   1.000
_cell.length_c   1.000
_cell.angle_alpha   90.00
_cell.angle_beta   90.00
_cell.angle_gamma   90.00
#
_symmetry.space_group_name_H-M   'P 1'
#
loop_
_entity.id
_entity.type
_entity.pdbx_description
1 polymer ?
#
loop_
_entity_poly.entity_id
_entity_poly.type
_entity_poly.pdbx_seq_one_letter_code
_entity_poly.pdbx_strand_id
1 'polypeptide(L)'
;MLRFLVLFLVSANLCCAAPGVDIDTAATVYQAEGLREQVRISLGSMAPRMRRLFQNDAAAALDADQLAAVETAAKQSFRVDVFEPPALAAMAATLDAADVRDILRFLGSPAGQRMVAADIESARHDEATQEKFPDGEPVPRANDEREALFDQILTGTRAVDTAVEAYLTIARGLAGGTAIGSGRDPVAARDRVDQNAGVAVRAQLAATMQGPVRRSLTWGYRDLSTADLREMVAFLHRRAGEHYVGAYLAAMNAGFDAMSRRCGERIGESWRELAVASRVAAAAAKPASAAAAPP
;
A
#
# COMPACT_ATOMS: atom_id res chain seq x y z
N MET A 1 1.92 50.75 29.25
CA MET A 1 1.50 50.78 27.87
C MET A 1 2.73 50.62 26.99
N LEU A 2 3.07 49.39 26.61
CA LEU A 2 4.20 49.15 25.70
C LEU A 2 3.81 47.97 24.79
N ARG A 3 3.55 48.28 23.54
CA ARG A 3 3.26 47.33 22.47
C ARG A 3 4.55 46.62 22.07
N PHE A 4 4.72 45.36 22.40
CA PHE A 4 5.74 44.50 21.82
C PHE A 4 5.19 43.86 20.54
N LEU A 5 5.66 44.37 19.42
CA LEU A 5 5.52 43.74 18.12
C LEU A 5 6.54 42.65 17.99
N VAL A 6 6.12 41.38 18.17
CA VAL A 6 6.98 40.24 17.89
C VAL A 6 6.86 39.95 16.40
N LEU A 7 7.88 40.34 15.66
CA LEU A 7 8.09 39.98 14.27
C LEU A 7 8.50 38.48 14.23
N PHE A 8 7.56 37.60 13.96
CA PHE A 8 7.88 36.21 13.59
C PHE A 8 8.47 36.22 12.18
N LEU A 9 9.79 36.22 12.08
CA LEU A 9 10.52 35.81 10.88
C LEU A 9 10.27 34.30 10.72
N VAL A 10 9.22 33.96 9.97
CA VAL A 10 9.10 32.62 9.38
C VAL A 10 10.20 32.54 8.33
N SER A 11 11.34 32.00 8.76
CA SER A 11 12.35 31.50 7.84
C SER A 11 11.70 30.36 7.07
N ALA A 12 11.12 30.69 5.92
CA ALA A 12 10.80 29.70 4.91
C ALA A 12 12.14 29.07 4.51
N ASN A 13 12.48 27.95 5.14
CA ASN A 13 13.40 27.00 4.56
C ASN A 13 12.74 26.57 3.26
N LEU A 14 13.02 27.30 2.17
CA LEU A 14 12.98 26.74 0.84
C LEU A 14 14.06 25.64 0.86
N CYS A 15 13.71 24.45 1.34
CA CYS A 15 14.32 23.25 0.85
C CYS A 15 14.12 23.33 -0.66
N CYS A 16 15.16 23.72 -1.40
CA CYS A 16 15.25 23.40 -2.81
C CYS A 16 15.17 21.87 -2.86
N ALA A 17 13.96 21.34 -3.09
CA ALA A 17 13.80 19.95 -3.46
C ALA A 17 14.73 19.79 -4.67
N ALA A 18 15.69 18.89 -4.59
CA ALA A 18 16.52 18.55 -5.73
C ALA A 18 15.58 18.28 -6.90
N PRO A 19 15.84 18.79 -8.10
CA PRO A 19 14.98 18.53 -9.23
C PRO A 19 14.88 17.00 -9.38
N GLY A 20 13.65 16.47 -9.39
CA GLY A 20 13.42 15.06 -9.63
C GLY A 20 14.04 14.61 -10.95
N VAL A 21 14.00 13.31 -11.21
CA VAL A 21 14.47 12.74 -12.48
C VAL A 21 13.32 12.69 -13.49
N ASP A 22 13.66 12.46 -14.77
CA ASP A 22 12.63 12.16 -15.77
C ASP A 22 12.01 10.75 -15.55
N ILE A 23 10.85 10.52 -16.15
CA ILE A 23 10.10 9.26 -16.03
C ILE A 23 10.89 8.05 -16.54
N ASP A 24 11.71 8.21 -17.58
CA ASP A 24 12.49 7.11 -18.17
C ASP A 24 13.62 6.69 -17.22
N THR A 25 14.23 7.64 -16.55
CA THR A 25 15.22 7.37 -15.49
C THR A 25 14.56 6.64 -14.30
N ALA A 26 13.39 7.10 -13.85
CA ALA A 26 12.64 6.42 -12.80
C ALA A 26 12.20 5.00 -13.23
N ALA A 27 11.76 4.83 -14.48
CA ALA A 27 11.41 3.53 -15.04
C ALA A 27 12.61 2.57 -15.06
N THR A 28 13.81 3.08 -15.31
CA THR A 28 15.04 2.26 -15.27
C THR A 28 15.31 1.74 -13.85
N VAL A 29 15.17 2.57 -12.82
CA VAL A 29 15.30 2.15 -11.41
C VAL A 29 14.18 1.16 -11.04
N TYR A 30 12.94 1.46 -11.40
CA TYR A 30 11.77 0.62 -11.18
C TYR A 30 11.91 -0.78 -11.78
N GLN A 31 12.48 -0.88 -12.99
CA GLN A 31 12.76 -2.15 -13.66
C GLN A 31 13.93 -2.89 -13.01
N ALA A 32 15.02 -2.20 -12.66
CA ALA A 32 16.19 -2.79 -12.02
C ALA A 32 15.82 -3.39 -10.64
N GLU A 33 14.86 -2.80 -9.92
CA GLU A 33 14.31 -3.30 -8.67
C GLU A 33 13.36 -4.50 -8.85
N GLY A 34 12.95 -4.80 -10.08
CA GLY A 34 11.95 -5.85 -10.33
C GLY A 34 10.56 -5.54 -9.79
N LEU A 35 10.28 -4.28 -9.47
CA LEU A 35 9.05 -3.85 -8.78
C LEU A 35 7.79 -4.18 -9.59
N ARG A 36 7.85 -4.09 -10.91
CA ARG A 36 6.73 -4.49 -11.78
C ARG A 36 6.30 -5.93 -11.56
N GLU A 37 7.27 -6.84 -11.45
CA GLU A 37 7.01 -8.27 -11.26
C GLU A 37 6.51 -8.55 -9.84
N GLN A 38 7.12 -7.95 -8.81
CA GLN A 38 6.68 -8.07 -7.43
C GLN A 38 5.23 -7.60 -7.26
N VAL A 39 4.88 -6.43 -7.81
CA VAL A 39 3.52 -5.89 -7.79
C VAL A 39 2.56 -6.80 -8.55
N ARG A 40 2.92 -7.26 -9.77
CA ARG A 40 2.09 -8.17 -10.56
C ARG A 40 1.71 -9.43 -9.79
N ILE A 41 2.66 -10.03 -9.11
CA ILE A 41 2.47 -11.24 -8.30
C ILE A 41 1.55 -10.91 -7.11
N SER A 42 1.88 -9.87 -6.35
CA SER A 42 1.12 -9.49 -5.14
C SER A 42 -0.33 -9.13 -5.43
N LEU A 43 -0.61 -8.55 -6.60
CA LEU A 43 -1.97 -8.18 -7.01
C LEU A 43 -2.84 -9.39 -7.39
N GLY A 44 -2.25 -10.53 -7.75
CA GLY A 44 -2.99 -11.73 -8.14
C GLY A 44 -3.96 -12.22 -7.05
N SER A 45 -3.60 -12.04 -5.80
CA SER A 45 -4.39 -12.46 -4.64
C SER A 45 -5.24 -11.36 -4.01
N MET A 46 -5.20 -10.13 -4.56
CA MET A 46 -5.85 -8.98 -3.90
C MET A 46 -7.38 -9.09 -3.89
N ALA A 47 -8.01 -9.55 -4.96
CA ALA A 47 -9.46 -9.62 -5.04
C ALA A 47 -10.08 -10.55 -3.98
N PRO A 48 -9.63 -11.81 -3.78
CA PRO A 48 -10.15 -12.65 -2.71
C PRO A 48 -9.80 -12.10 -1.32
N ARG A 49 -8.66 -11.41 -1.15
CA ARG A 49 -8.33 -10.73 0.13
C ARG A 49 -9.32 -9.61 0.43
N MET A 50 -9.62 -8.76 -0.55
CA MET A 50 -10.60 -7.69 -0.40
C MET A 50 -11.98 -8.24 -0.03
N ARG A 51 -12.44 -9.28 -0.71
CA ARG A 51 -13.70 -9.94 -0.36
C ARG A 51 -13.71 -10.43 1.09
N ARG A 52 -12.66 -11.15 1.54
CA ARG A 52 -12.54 -11.62 2.93
C ARG A 52 -12.52 -10.47 3.94
N LEU A 53 -11.81 -9.37 3.63
CA LEU A 53 -11.76 -8.19 4.50
C LEU A 53 -13.16 -7.64 4.76
N PHE A 54 -13.95 -7.45 3.71
CA PHE A 54 -15.33 -6.94 3.83
C PHE A 54 -16.29 -7.97 4.43
N GLN A 55 -16.08 -9.26 4.18
CA GLN A 55 -16.89 -10.34 4.76
C GLN A 55 -16.70 -10.47 6.26
N ASN A 56 -15.49 -10.21 6.77
CA ASN A 56 -15.16 -10.29 8.20
C ASN A 56 -15.47 -9.00 8.96
N ASP A 57 -15.85 -7.93 8.27
CA ASP A 57 -16.28 -6.68 8.89
C ASP A 57 -17.74 -6.81 9.36
N ALA A 58 -17.90 -7.20 10.63
CA ALA A 58 -19.22 -7.36 11.24
C ALA A 58 -20.05 -6.06 11.23
N ALA A 59 -19.41 -4.89 11.15
CA ALA A 59 -20.11 -3.60 11.07
C ALA A 59 -20.65 -3.32 9.66
N ALA A 60 -20.08 -3.92 8.62
CA ALA A 60 -20.52 -3.72 7.25
C ALA A 60 -21.79 -4.52 6.90
N ALA A 61 -21.99 -5.71 7.49
CA ALA A 61 -23.14 -6.60 7.27
C ALA A 61 -23.57 -6.72 5.79
N LEU A 62 -22.60 -6.90 4.88
CA LEU A 62 -22.82 -6.92 3.45
C LEU A 62 -23.52 -8.21 3.00
N ASP A 63 -24.45 -8.08 2.06
CA ASP A 63 -25.07 -9.22 1.39
C ASP A 63 -24.16 -9.82 0.29
N ALA A 64 -24.64 -10.94 -0.31
CA ALA A 64 -23.86 -11.68 -1.33
C ALA A 64 -23.57 -10.84 -2.57
N ASP A 65 -24.52 -9.99 -3.01
CA ASP A 65 -24.37 -9.16 -4.21
C ASP A 65 -23.40 -8.02 -3.97
N GLN A 66 -23.44 -7.43 -2.78
CA GLN A 66 -22.47 -6.41 -2.35
C GLN A 66 -21.05 -6.97 -2.24
N LEU A 67 -20.87 -8.19 -1.70
CA LEU A 67 -19.57 -8.87 -1.65
C LEU A 67 -19.06 -9.24 -3.05
N ALA A 68 -19.95 -9.67 -3.97
CA ALA A 68 -19.60 -9.92 -5.36
C ALA A 68 -19.15 -8.64 -6.09
N ALA A 69 -19.81 -7.51 -5.79
CA ALA A 69 -19.42 -6.20 -6.30
C ALA A 69 -18.02 -5.79 -5.82
N VAL A 70 -17.70 -6.01 -4.53
CA VAL A 70 -16.35 -5.78 -3.96
C VAL A 70 -15.29 -6.60 -4.71
N GLU A 71 -15.53 -7.91 -4.91
CA GLU A 71 -14.58 -8.78 -5.60
C GLU A 71 -14.36 -8.34 -7.05
N THR A 72 -15.46 -8.00 -7.77
CA THR A 72 -15.41 -7.51 -9.14
C THR A 72 -14.65 -6.20 -9.24
N ALA A 73 -14.94 -5.23 -8.37
CA ALA A 73 -14.25 -3.96 -8.30
C ALA A 73 -12.75 -4.14 -8.04
N ALA A 74 -12.39 -5.05 -7.13
CA ALA A 74 -11.00 -5.37 -6.84
C ALA A 74 -10.27 -5.96 -8.06
N LYS A 75 -10.85 -6.96 -8.75
CA LYS A 75 -10.27 -7.54 -9.98
C LYS A 75 -10.01 -6.50 -11.06
N GLN A 76 -10.87 -5.50 -11.18
CA GLN A 76 -10.78 -4.45 -12.21
C GLN A 76 -9.84 -3.30 -11.83
N SER A 77 -9.51 -3.14 -10.56
CA SER A 77 -8.78 -1.98 -10.05
C SER A 77 -7.36 -2.32 -9.60
N PHE A 78 -7.15 -3.47 -8.97
CA PHE A 78 -5.83 -3.90 -8.53
C PHE A 78 -5.07 -4.55 -9.67
N ARG A 79 -4.54 -3.70 -10.56
CA ARG A 79 -3.85 -4.08 -11.80
C ARG A 79 -2.60 -3.24 -11.97
N VAL A 80 -1.57 -3.81 -12.62
CA VAL A 80 -0.29 -3.14 -12.84
C VAL A 80 -0.46 -1.87 -13.68
N ASP A 81 -1.32 -1.88 -14.68
CA ASP A 81 -1.59 -0.71 -15.54
C ASP A 81 -2.28 0.45 -14.81
N VAL A 82 -2.90 0.20 -13.65
CA VAL A 82 -3.44 1.25 -12.77
C VAL A 82 -2.38 1.72 -11.76
N PHE A 83 -1.52 0.81 -11.29
CA PHE A 83 -0.46 1.07 -10.32
C PHE A 83 0.71 1.86 -10.92
N GLU A 84 1.23 1.40 -12.07
CA GLU A 84 2.53 1.78 -12.60
C GLU A 84 2.66 3.28 -12.94
N PRO A 85 1.70 3.94 -13.64
CA PRO A 85 1.85 5.35 -14.00
C PRO A 85 2.00 6.29 -12.80
N PRO A 86 1.14 6.26 -11.76
CA PRO A 86 1.32 7.09 -10.58
C PRO A 86 2.56 6.71 -9.76
N ALA A 87 2.92 5.43 -9.72
CA ALA A 87 4.14 4.98 -9.03
C ALA A 87 5.40 5.53 -9.69
N LEU A 88 5.51 5.48 -11.02
CA LEU A 88 6.62 6.05 -11.77
C LEU A 88 6.69 7.57 -11.60
N ALA A 89 5.58 8.27 -11.65
CA ALA A 89 5.54 9.72 -11.45
C ALA A 89 6.01 10.10 -10.03
N ALA A 90 5.60 9.37 -9.00
CA ALA A 90 6.02 9.61 -7.63
C ALA A 90 7.50 9.28 -7.42
N MET A 91 7.99 8.18 -8.01
CA MET A 91 9.41 7.81 -7.99
C MET A 91 10.26 8.89 -8.67
N ALA A 92 9.85 9.34 -9.85
CA ALA A 92 10.54 10.39 -10.59
C ALA A 92 10.63 11.71 -9.81
N ALA A 93 9.57 12.08 -9.12
CA ALA A 93 9.54 13.29 -8.30
C ALA A 93 10.41 13.19 -7.02
N THR A 94 10.72 11.97 -6.57
CA THR A 94 11.39 11.73 -5.28
C THR A 94 12.87 11.38 -5.46
N LEU A 95 13.25 10.72 -6.57
CA LEU A 95 14.65 10.35 -6.84
C LEU A 95 15.50 11.60 -7.04
N ASP A 96 16.70 11.58 -6.49
CA ASP A 96 17.77 12.54 -6.78
C ASP A 96 18.65 12.00 -7.92
N ALA A 97 18.81 12.78 -8.98
CA ALA A 97 19.63 12.40 -10.14
C ALA A 97 21.10 12.07 -9.75
N ALA A 98 21.61 12.70 -8.69
CA ALA A 98 22.97 12.42 -8.19
C ALA A 98 23.09 11.00 -7.61
N ASP A 99 21.99 10.46 -7.05
CA ASP A 99 22.01 9.15 -6.39
C ASP A 99 21.65 7.98 -7.34
N VAL A 100 20.98 8.25 -8.47
CA VAL A 100 20.52 7.22 -9.43
C VAL A 100 21.66 6.30 -9.87
N ARG A 101 22.84 6.85 -10.15
CA ARG A 101 24.00 6.04 -10.55
C ARG A 101 24.41 5.04 -9.46
N ASP A 102 24.41 5.45 -8.21
CA ASP A 102 24.82 4.60 -7.09
C ASP A 102 23.74 3.58 -6.77
N ILE A 103 22.46 3.95 -6.91
CA ILE A 103 21.31 3.04 -6.80
C ILE A 103 21.43 1.94 -7.87
N LEU A 104 21.56 2.32 -9.15
CA LEU A 104 21.67 1.36 -10.25
C LEU A 104 22.94 0.49 -10.15
N ARG A 105 24.05 1.04 -9.64
CA ARG A 105 25.26 0.27 -9.38
C ARG A 105 25.03 -0.80 -8.31
N PHE A 106 24.31 -0.46 -7.22
CA PHE A 106 23.96 -1.44 -6.20
C PHE A 106 23.00 -2.49 -6.74
N LEU A 107 21.88 -2.10 -7.37
CA LEU A 107 20.90 -3.03 -7.94
C LEU A 107 21.52 -3.94 -9.02
N GLY A 108 22.51 -3.44 -9.77
CA GLY A 108 23.27 -4.23 -10.76
C GLY A 108 24.42 -5.06 -10.16
N SER A 109 24.76 -4.90 -8.88
CA SER A 109 25.77 -5.71 -8.22
C SER A 109 25.27 -7.16 -8.00
N PRO A 110 26.17 -8.14 -7.81
CA PRO A 110 25.75 -9.49 -7.49
C PRO A 110 24.88 -9.60 -6.24
N ALA A 111 25.12 -8.79 -5.21
CA ALA A 111 24.30 -8.75 -4.00
C ALA A 111 22.92 -8.13 -4.29
N GLY A 112 22.86 -7.00 -5.01
CA GLY A 112 21.62 -6.35 -5.41
C GLY A 112 20.74 -7.24 -6.29
N GLN A 113 21.31 -7.93 -7.27
CA GLN A 113 20.56 -8.87 -8.12
C GLN A 113 19.99 -10.05 -7.33
N ARG A 114 20.75 -10.59 -6.34
CA ARG A 114 20.25 -11.66 -5.47
C ARG A 114 19.15 -11.14 -4.54
N MET A 115 19.25 -9.91 -4.03
CA MET A 115 18.21 -9.25 -3.26
C MET A 115 16.92 -9.13 -4.08
N VAL A 116 16.97 -8.58 -5.27
CA VAL A 116 15.81 -8.44 -6.16
C VAL A 116 15.17 -9.80 -6.48
N ALA A 117 15.99 -10.82 -6.75
CA ALA A 117 15.49 -12.18 -6.97
C ALA A 117 14.79 -12.74 -5.73
N ALA A 118 15.33 -12.50 -4.53
CA ALA A 118 14.76 -12.90 -3.26
C ALA A 118 13.42 -12.19 -2.97
N ASP A 119 13.30 -10.90 -3.29
CA ASP A 119 12.07 -10.13 -3.15
C ASP A 119 10.96 -10.64 -4.08
N ILE A 120 11.29 -10.95 -5.33
CA ILE A 120 10.34 -11.56 -6.28
C ILE A 120 9.91 -12.94 -5.80
N GLU A 121 10.83 -13.76 -5.29
CA GLU A 121 10.50 -15.09 -4.76
C GLU A 121 9.66 -15.00 -3.49
N SER A 122 9.93 -14.03 -2.62
CA SER A 122 9.12 -13.74 -1.43
C SER A 122 7.68 -13.36 -1.84
N ALA A 123 7.52 -12.51 -2.85
CA ALA A 123 6.19 -12.15 -3.36
C ALA A 123 5.43 -13.37 -3.90
N ARG A 124 6.10 -14.29 -4.61
CA ARG A 124 5.49 -15.55 -5.09
C ARG A 124 5.08 -16.47 -3.94
N HIS A 125 5.95 -16.57 -2.94
CA HIS A 125 5.66 -17.38 -1.77
C HIS A 125 4.45 -16.84 -1.00
N ASP A 126 4.40 -15.54 -0.77
CA ASP A 126 3.27 -14.86 -0.09
C ASP A 126 1.95 -15.06 -0.86
N GLU A 127 1.97 -15.08 -2.20
CA GLU A 127 0.80 -15.41 -3.00
C GLU A 127 0.33 -16.86 -2.78
N ALA A 128 1.28 -17.81 -2.77
CA ALA A 128 0.99 -19.24 -2.68
C ALA A 128 0.61 -19.69 -1.27
N THR A 129 1.15 -19.05 -0.22
CA THR A 129 1.09 -19.51 1.18
C THR A 129 0.17 -18.71 2.08
N GLN A 130 -0.63 -17.78 1.53
CA GLN A 130 -1.53 -16.92 2.31
C GLN A 130 -2.44 -17.64 3.30
N GLU A 131 -2.56 -18.95 3.18
CA GLU A 131 -3.24 -19.82 4.15
C GLU A 131 -2.27 -20.62 5.02
N LYS A 132 -0.96 -20.56 4.75
CA LYS A 132 0.05 -21.49 5.29
C LYS A 132 1.12 -20.90 6.21
N PHE A 133 1.08 -19.61 6.55
CA PHE A 133 1.77 -19.15 7.75
C PHE A 133 0.79 -19.16 8.92
N PRO A 134 0.43 -20.31 9.48
CA PRO A 134 -0.22 -20.32 10.77
C PRO A 134 0.74 -19.67 11.74
N ASP A 135 0.22 -18.84 12.63
CA ASP A 135 0.96 -18.36 13.78
C ASP A 135 1.63 -19.57 14.44
N GLY A 136 2.93 -19.73 14.26
CA GLY A 136 3.67 -20.82 14.91
C GLY A 136 4.67 -21.61 14.08
N GLU A 137 4.77 -21.49 12.75
CA GLU A 137 5.93 -22.12 12.09
C GLU A 137 7.22 -21.38 12.50
N PRO A 138 8.18 -22.10 13.10
CA PRO A 138 9.42 -21.48 13.52
C PRO A 138 10.20 -21.09 12.26
N VAL A 139 10.35 -19.79 12.03
CA VAL A 139 11.39 -19.30 11.10
C VAL A 139 12.72 -19.82 11.66
N PRO A 140 13.56 -20.50 10.85
CA PRO A 140 14.86 -20.95 11.30
C PRO A 140 15.59 -19.76 11.92
N ARG A 141 15.96 -19.85 13.21
CA ARG A 141 16.76 -18.81 13.85
C ARG A 141 18.07 -18.68 13.08
N ALA A 142 18.31 -17.51 12.55
CA ALA A 142 19.60 -17.15 12.04
C ALA A 142 20.60 -17.09 13.21
N ASN A 143 21.91 -17.13 12.93
CA ASN A 143 22.90 -16.85 13.96
C ASN A 143 22.79 -15.36 14.36
N ASP A 144 23.36 -15.00 15.52
CA ASP A 144 23.28 -13.66 16.10
C ASP A 144 23.70 -12.54 15.12
N GLU A 145 24.67 -12.81 14.26
CA GLU A 145 25.11 -11.86 13.25
C GLU A 145 24.05 -11.59 12.19
N ARG A 146 23.41 -12.65 11.67
CA ARG A 146 22.34 -12.48 10.67
C ARG A 146 21.11 -11.82 11.25
N GLU A 147 20.77 -12.12 12.51
CA GLU A 147 19.67 -11.47 13.21
C GLU A 147 19.92 -9.96 13.34
N ALA A 148 21.16 -9.56 13.70
CA ALA A 148 21.53 -8.14 13.76
C ALA A 148 21.48 -7.46 12.38
N LEU A 149 21.83 -8.15 11.29
CA LEU A 149 21.71 -7.63 9.93
C LEU A 149 20.24 -7.50 9.51
N PHE A 150 19.37 -8.44 9.86
CA PHE A 150 17.93 -8.32 9.62
C PHE A 150 17.31 -7.13 10.35
N ASP A 151 17.71 -6.87 11.59
CA ASP A 151 17.27 -5.68 12.33
C ASP A 151 17.70 -4.37 11.65
N GLN A 152 18.93 -4.33 11.13
CA GLN A 152 19.43 -3.17 10.37
C GLN A 152 18.68 -3.00 9.04
N ILE A 153 18.35 -4.08 8.33
CA ILE A 153 17.58 -4.02 7.09
C ILE A 153 16.14 -3.54 7.38
N LEU A 154 15.47 -4.10 8.41
CA LEU A 154 14.13 -3.67 8.82
C LEU A 154 14.08 -2.16 9.12
N THR A 155 15.12 -1.67 9.81
CA THR A 155 15.23 -0.25 10.16
C THR A 155 15.56 0.60 8.92
N GLY A 156 16.55 0.20 8.12
CA GLY A 156 16.98 0.92 6.92
C GLY A 156 15.90 1.01 5.83
N THR A 157 15.12 -0.04 5.67
CA THR A 157 13.98 -0.07 4.73
C THR A 157 12.71 0.54 5.31
N ARG A 158 12.68 0.84 6.63
CA ARG A 158 11.47 1.29 7.34
C ARG A 158 10.29 0.33 7.12
N ALA A 159 10.55 -0.96 7.06
CA ALA A 159 9.61 -1.96 6.55
C ALA A 159 8.28 -1.99 7.33
N VAL A 160 8.31 -1.83 8.66
CA VAL A 160 7.08 -1.79 9.49
C VAL A 160 6.27 -0.53 9.22
N ASP A 161 6.92 0.65 9.21
CA ASP A 161 6.25 1.92 8.89
C ASP A 161 5.65 1.87 7.49
N THR A 162 6.38 1.28 6.53
CA THR A 162 5.93 1.05 5.16
C THR A 162 4.64 0.23 5.12
N ALA A 163 4.60 -0.87 5.85
CA ALA A 163 3.42 -1.73 5.91
C ALA A 163 2.20 -1.01 6.51
N VAL A 164 2.42 -0.23 7.58
CA VAL A 164 1.37 0.60 8.20
C VAL A 164 0.86 1.67 7.23
N GLU A 165 1.76 2.41 6.57
CA GLU A 165 1.35 3.46 5.62
C GLU A 165 0.67 2.88 4.38
N ALA A 166 1.12 1.74 3.86
CA ALA A 166 0.44 1.06 2.76
C ALA A 166 -1.00 0.66 3.14
N TYR A 167 -1.19 0.09 4.34
CA TYR A 167 -2.52 -0.23 4.87
C TYR A 167 -3.42 1.01 4.95
N LEU A 168 -2.93 2.09 5.54
CA LEU A 168 -3.70 3.34 5.68
C LEU A 168 -3.97 4.00 4.34
N THR A 169 -3.03 3.95 3.39
CA THR A 169 -3.21 4.45 2.02
C THR A 169 -4.34 3.71 1.31
N ILE A 170 -4.36 2.38 1.40
CA ILE A 170 -5.45 1.57 0.86
C ILE A 170 -6.79 1.93 1.52
N ALA A 171 -6.83 2.06 2.85
CA ALA A 171 -8.03 2.42 3.57
C ALA A 171 -8.58 3.80 3.16
N ARG A 172 -7.71 4.82 3.06
CA ARG A 172 -8.07 6.18 2.59
C ARG A 172 -8.59 6.15 1.15
N GLY A 173 -7.88 5.44 0.28
CA GLY A 173 -8.25 5.31 -1.14
C GLY A 173 -9.62 4.66 -1.28
N LEU A 174 -9.87 3.54 -0.60
CA LEU A 174 -11.17 2.87 -0.59
C LEU A 174 -12.28 3.75 -0.04
N ALA A 175 -12.07 4.40 1.11
CA ALA A 175 -13.07 5.27 1.72
C ALA A 175 -13.42 6.46 0.83
N GLY A 176 -12.41 7.17 0.31
CA GLY A 176 -12.59 8.30 -0.60
C GLY A 176 -13.25 7.88 -1.91
N GLY A 177 -12.80 6.78 -2.51
CA GLY A 177 -13.38 6.23 -3.73
C GLY A 177 -14.84 5.81 -3.56
N THR A 178 -15.15 5.08 -2.48
CA THR A 178 -16.53 4.67 -2.18
C THR A 178 -17.44 5.89 -1.96
N ALA A 179 -16.93 6.96 -1.36
CA ALA A 179 -17.66 8.21 -1.24
C ALA A 179 -17.97 8.83 -2.60
N ILE A 180 -16.98 8.90 -3.51
CA ILE A 180 -17.16 9.38 -4.89
C ILE A 180 -18.23 8.56 -5.62
N GLY A 181 -18.07 7.23 -5.68
CA GLY A 181 -19.01 6.33 -6.36
C GLY A 181 -20.43 6.39 -5.80
N SER A 182 -20.57 6.69 -4.51
CA SER A 182 -21.87 6.87 -3.84
C SER A 182 -22.42 8.31 -3.90
N GLY A 183 -21.69 9.24 -4.54
CA GLY A 183 -22.09 10.65 -4.60
C GLY A 183 -21.93 11.40 -3.26
N ARG A 184 -20.97 10.99 -2.42
CA ARG A 184 -20.65 11.61 -1.12
C ARG A 184 -19.32 12.35 -1.18
N ASP A 185 -19.04 13.16 -0.16
CA ASP A 185 -17.79 13.90 -0.06
C ASP A 185 -16.59 12.96 0.23
N PRO A 186 -15.62 12.87 -0.70
CA PRO A 186 -14.44 12.01 -0.53
C PRO A 186 -13.44 12.56 0.49
N VAL A 187 -13.39 13.88 0.70
CA VAL A 187 -12.47 14.50 1.67
C VAL A 187 -12.90 14.11 3.07
N ALA A 188 -14.17 14.31 3.40
CA ALA A 188 -14.72 13.92 4.70
C ALA A 188 -14.59 12.41 4.97
N ALA A 189 -14.65 11.56 3.93
CA ALA A 189 -14.45 10.13 4.07
C ALA A 189 -12.98 9.78 4.40
N ARG A 190 -12.01 10.41 3.74
CA ARG A 190 -10.58 10.24 4.01
C ARG A 190 -10.19 10.76 5.39
N ASP A 191 -10.64 11.96 5.74
CA ASP A 191 -10.40 12.59 7.05
C ASP A 191 -10.86 11.70 8.20
N ARG A 192 -12.00 11.01 8.03
CA ARG A 192 -12.48 10.05 9.01
C ARG A 192 -11.55 8.85 9.22
N VAL A 193 -10.93 8.35 8.13
CA VAL A 193 -9.91 7.31 8.24
C VAL A 193 -8.71 7.84 9.04
N ASP A 194 -8.24 9.05 8.74
CA ASP A 194 -7.10 9.65 9.43
C ASP A 194 -7.38 9.96 10.91
N GLN A 195 -8.57 10.43 11.23
CA GLN A 195 -9.01 10.65 12.62
C GLN A 195 -9.06 9.32 13.39
N ASN A 196 -9.59 8.26 12.77
CA ASN A 196 -9.62 6.92 13.39
C ASN A 196 -8.22 6.30 13.51
N ALA A 197 -7.31 6.62 12.59
CA ALA A 197 -5.92 6.16 12.58
C ALA A 197 -4.99 7.06 13.42
N GLY A 198 -5.46 7.56 14.56
CA GLY A 198 -4.66 8.34 15.49
C GLY A 198 -3.41 7.60 15.99
N VAL A 199 -2.56 8.30 16.76
CA VAL A 199 -1.25 7.80 17.22
C VAL A 199 -1.33 6.41 17.85
N ALA A 200 -2.33 6.17 18.71
CA ALA A 200 -2.51 4.88 19.39
C ALA A 200 -2.81 3.74 18.40
N VAL A 201 -3.68 3.98 17.42
CA VAL A 201 -4.05 2.97 16.40
C VAL A 201 -2.85 2.67 15.50
N ARG A 202 -2.08 3.69 15.09
CA ARG A 202 -0.85 3.50 14.32
C ARG A 202 0.18 2.67 15.07
N ALA A 203 0.39 2.95 16.37
CA ALA A 203 1.29 2.18 17.22
C ALA A 203 0.83 0.72 17.36
N GLN A 204 -0.46 0.48 17.52
CA GLN A 204 -1.03 -0.87 17.58
C GLN A 204 -0.87 -1.62 16.24
N LEU A 205 -1.12 -0.95 15.10
CA LEU A 205 -0.88 -1.53 13.78
C LEU A 205 0.59 -1.90 13.60
N ALA A 206 1.51 -1.00 13.98
CA ALA A 206 2.95 -1.27 13.89
C ALA A 206 3.33 -2.49 14.75
N ALA A 207 2.86 -2.58 15.99
CA ALA A 207 3.10 -3.71 16.86
C ALA A 207 2.54 -5.03 16.27
N THR A 208 1.35 -4.98 15.65
CA THR A 208 0.73 -6.14 14.99
C THR A 208 1.51 -6.56 13.73
N MET A 209 2.03 -5.60 12.96
CA MET A 209 2.73 -5.86 11.70
C MET A 209 4.20 -6.26 11.90
N GLN A 210 4.83 -5.91 13.03
CA GLN A 210 6.25 -6.16 13.28
C GLN A 210 6.64 -7.64 13.11
N GLY A 211 5.90 -8.55 13.73
CA GLY A 211 6.16 -9.98 13.64
C GLY A 211 6.03 -10.53 12.21
N PRO A 212 4.90 -10.33 11.52
CA PRO A 212 4.73 -10.72 10.13
C PRO A 212 5.79 -10.14 9.19
N VAL A 213 6.08 -8.83 9.28
CA VAL A 213 7.09 -8.16 8.43
C VAL A 213 8.47 -8.78 8.68
N ARG A 214 8.87 -9.00 9.95
CA ARG A 214 10.13 -9.65 10.26
C ARG A 214 10.19 -11.07 9.69
N ARG A 215 9.13 -11.87 9.84
CA ARG A 215 9.08 -13.24 9.28
C ARG A 215 9.22 -13.24 7.76
N SER A 216 8.48 -12.38 7.06
CA SER A 216 8.55 -12.25 5.60
C SER A 216 9.98 -11.89 5.15
N LEU A 217 10.62 -10.92 5.79
CA LEU A 217 12.00 -10.53 5.50
C LEU A 217 12.99 -11.66 5.77
N THR A 218 12.91 -12.31 6.93
CA THR A 218 13.83 -13.40 7.30
C THR A 218 13.66 -14.58 6.35
N TRP A 219 12.43 -14.90 5.96
CA TRP A 219 12.16 -15.95 5.00
C TRP A 219 12.64 -15.57 3.59
N GLY A 220 12.32 -14.36 3.12
CA GLY A 220 12.71 -13.88 1.80
C GLY A 220 14.23 -13.90 1.59
N TYR A 221 14.97 -13.52 2.61
CA TYR A 221 16.44 -13.42 2.53
C TYR A 221 17.17 -14.62 3.15
N ARG A 222 16.48 -15.74 3.41
CA ARG A 222 17.09 -16.93 4.04
C ARG A 222 18.29 -17.47 3.28
N ASP A 223 18.27 -17.40 1.95
CA ASP A 223 19.29 -17.93 1.05
C ASP A 223 20.39 -16.92 0.69
N LEU A 224 20.25 -15.65 1.08
CA LEU A 224 21.30 -14.65 0.91
C LEU A 224 22.47 -14.95 1.85
N SER A 225 23.70 -14.79 1.37
CA SER A 225 24.88 -14.92 2.21
C SER A 225 24.96 -13.76 3.21
N THR A 226 25.69 -13.97 4.33
CA THR A 226 25.97 -12.89 5.29
C THR A 226 26.71 -11.72 4.64
N ALA A 227 27.54 -12.00 3.62
CA ALA A 227 28.23 -10.96 2.84
C ALA A 227 27.23 -10.10 2.03
N ASP A 228 26.24 -10.73 1.38
CA ASP A 228 25.18 -10.00 0.66
C ASP A 228 24.36 -9.12 1.59
N LEU A 229 23.96 -9.64 2.76
CA LEU A 229 23.22 -8.87 3.76
C LEU A 229 24.03 -7.67 4.28
N ARG A 230 25.36 -7.82 4.48
CA ARG A 230 26.23 -6.70 4.86
C ARG A 230 26.33 -5.65 3.74
N GLU A 231 26.42 -6.07 2.48
CA GLU A 231 26.47 -5.15 1.33
C GLU A 231 25.14 -4.37 1.21
N MET A 232 24.01 -5.05 1.38
CA MET A 232 22.68 -4.41 1.44
C MET A 232 22.59 -3.39 2.58
N VAL A 233 22.96 -3.75 3.80
CA VAL A 233 22.99 -2.84 4.94
C VAL A 233 23.88 -1.63 4.66
N ALA A 234 25.10 -1.87 4.12
CA ALA A 234 26.01 -0.80 3.77
C ALA A 234 25.45 0.15 2.70
N PHE A 235 24.66 -0.36 1.75
CA PHE A 235 23.94 0.47 0.78
C PHE A 235 22.82 1.27 1.44
N LEU A 236 21.95 0.66 2.24
CA LEU A 236 20.80 1.31 2.90
C LEU A 236 21.22 2.46 3.82
N HIS A 237 22.42 2.39 4.42
CA HIS A 237 22.96 3.46 5.27
C HIS A 237 23.70 4.58 4.50
N ARG A 238 23.72 4.53 3.18
CA ARG A 238 24.24 5.63 2.35
C ARG A 238 23.09 6.55 1.96
N ARG A 239 23.41 7.80 1.65
CA ARG A 239 22.46 8.78 1.12
C ARG A 239 21.64 8.21 -0.06
N ALA A 240 22.30 7.57 -1.01
CA ALA A 240 21.64 6.96 -2.16
C ALA A 240 20.63 5.85 -1.75
N GLY A 241 20.95 5.06 -0.71
CA GLY A 241 20.05 4.05 -0.15
C GLY A 241 18.85 4.67 0.54
N GLU A 242 19.05 5.73 1.33
CA GLU A 242 17.95 6.46 1.99
C GLU A 242 16.99 7.08 0.96
N HIS A 243 17.53 7.72 -0.09
CA HIS A 243 16.73 8.31 -1.17
C HIS A 243 16.01 7.23 -1.98
N TYR A 244 16.67 6.10 -2.24
CA TYR A 244 16.06 4.95 -2.88
C TYR A 244 14.84 4.43 -2.09
N VAL A 245 14.99 4.20 -0.79
CA VAL A 245 13.88 3.79 0.09
C VAL A 245 12.75 4.82 0.05
N GLY A 246 13.08 6.12 0.14
CA GLY A 246 12.10 7.20 0.01
C GLY A 246 11.32 7.16 -1.30
N ALA A 247 12.02 6.97 -2.43
CA ALA A 247 11.41 6.90 -3.75
C ALA A 247 10.56 5.62 -3.93
N TYR A 248 11.03 4.48 -3.42
CA TYR A 248 10.27 3.24 -3.38
C TYR A 248 8.95 3.42 -2.61
N LEU A 249 9.00 4.02 -1.41
CA LEU A 249 7.81 4.28 -0.59
C LEU A 249 6.83 5.22 -1.28
N ALA A 250 7.33 6.29 -1.90
CA ALA A 250 6.49 7.22 -2.65
C ALA A 250 5.77 6.52 -3.80
N ALA A 251 6.49 5.68 -4.56
CA ALA A 251 5.93 4.88 -5.66
C ALA A 251 4.84 3.92 -5.18
N MET A 252 5.12 3.15 -4.11
CA MET A 252 4.15 2.21 -3.54
C MET A 252 2.89 2.92 -3.06
N ASN A 253 3.02 4.03 -2.33
CA ASN A 253 1.89 4.79 -1.83
C ASN A 253 1.04 5.38 -2.97
N ALA A 254 1.67 5.97 -4.00
CA ALA A 254 0.95 6.53 -5.13
C ALA A 254 0.21 5.46 -5.94
N GLY A 255 0.84 4.33 -6.19
CA GLY A 255 0.24 3.20 -6.88
C GLY A 255 -0.94 2.59 -6.11
N PHE A 256 -0.77 2.36 -4.80
CA PHE A 256 -1.84 1.84 -3.95
C PHE A 256 -3.00 2.82 -3.77
N ASP A 257 -2.74 4.13 -3.61
CA ASP A 257 -3.82 5.14 -3.57
C ASP A 257 -4.65 5.11 -4.85
N ALA A 258 -4.02 5.11 -6.01
CA ALA A 258 -4.71 5.07 -7.29
C ALA A 258 -5.60 3.82 -7.45
N MET A 259 -5.06 2.64 -7.13
CA MET A 259 -5.81 1.38 -7.23
C MET A 259 -6.96 1.31 -6.22
N SER A 260 -6.70 1.65 -4.97
CA SER A 260 -7.71 1.57 -3.91
C SER A 260 -8.82 2.59 -4.10
N ARG A 261 -8.50 3.81 -4.54
CA ARG A 261 -9.48 4.83 -4.90
C ARG A 261 -10.38 4.35 -6.03
N ARG A 262 -9.80 3.83 -7.13
CA ARG A 262 -10.56 3.28 -8.25
C ARG A 262 -11.44 2.09 -7.82
N CYS A 263 -10.94 1.23 -6.95
CA CYS A 263 -11.72 0.12 -6.40
C CYS A 263 -12.91 0.64 -5.58
N GLY A 264 -12.67 1.60 -4.71
CA GLY A 264 -13.73 2.22 -3.91
C GLY A 264 -14.80 2.90 -4.78
N GLU A 265 -14.40 3.66 -5.83
CA GLU A 265 -15.34 4.29 -6.77
C GLU A 265 -16.31 3.26 -7.37
N ARG A 266 -15.78 2.14 -7.87
CA ARG A 266 -16.59 1.04 -8.43
C ARG A 266 -17.50 0.36 -7.41
N ILE A 267 -16.99 0.17 -6.19
CA ILE A 267 -17.81 -0.37 -5.09
C ILE A 267 -18.98 0.58 -4.80
N GLY A 268 -18.72 1.87 -4.66
CA GLY A 268 -19.74 2.89 -4.37
C GLY A 268 -20.78 3.01 -5.48
N GLU A 269 -20.37 2.95 -6.76
CA GLU A 269 -21.26 2.91 -7.91
C GLU A 269 -22.16 1.68 -7.88
N SER A 270 -21.59 0.48 -7.75
CA SER A 270 -22.33 -0.77 -7.70
C SER A 270 -23.33 -0.81 -6.54
N TRP A 271 -22.94 -0.38 -5.34
CA TRP A 271 -23.84 -0.35 -4.21
C TRP A 271 -24.99 0.66 -4.39
N ARG A 272 -24.74 1.78 -5.03
CA ARG A 272 -25.79 2.73 -5.40
C ARG A 272 -26.80 2.12 -6.38
N GLU A 273 -26.31 1.39 -7.38
CA GLU A 273 -27.15 0.68 -8.37
C GLU A 273 -28.00 -0.40 -7.69
N LEU A 274 -27.40 -1.23 -6.85
CA LEU A 274 -28.11 -2.26 -6.05
C LEU A 274 -29.21 -1.64 -5.17
N ALA A 275 -28.92 -0.52 -4.52
CA ALA A 275 -29.90 0.18 -3.69
C ALA A 275 -31.06 0.77 -4.52
N VAL A 276 -30.82 1.20 -5.76
CA VAL A 276 -31.87 1.66 -6.67
C VAL A 276 -32.73 0.48 -7.12
N ALA A 277 -32.11 -0.62 -7.56
CA ALA A 277 -32.80 -1.83 -7.99
C ALA A 277 -33.70 -2.39 -6.88
N SER A 278 -33.20 -2.46 -5.64
CA SER A 278 -33.97 -2.92 -4.48
C SER A 278 -35.21 -2.04 -4.20
N ARG A 279 -35.06 -0.71 -4.33
CA ARG A 279 -36.20 0.21 -4.17
C ARG A 279 -37.24 0.05 -5.28
N VAL A 280 -36.83 -0.13 -6.52
CA VAL A 280 -37.71 -0.37 -7.65
C VAL A 280 -38.50 -1.68 -7.47
N ALA A 281 -37.80 -2.76 -7.07
CA ALA A 281 -38.41 -4.05 -6.80
C ALA A 281 -39.44 -3.96 -5.65
N ALA A 282 -39.11 -3.27 -4.57
CA ALA A 282 -40.00 -3.05 -3.43
C ALA A 282 -41.25 -2.20 -3.82
N ALA A 283 -41.09 -1.21 -4.70
CA ALA A 283 -42.21 -0.41 -5.20
C ALA A 283 -43.11 -1.24 -6.12
N ALA A 284 -42.59 -2.10 -6.95
CA ALA A 284 -43.35 -3.00 -7.83
C ALA A 284 -44.09 -4.12 -7.06
N ALA A 285 -43.52 -4.56 -5.93
CA ALA A 285 -44.15 -5.58 -5.07
C ALA A 285 -45.27 -5.05 -4.17
N LYS A 286 -45.47 -3.72 -4.09
CA LYS A 286 -46.54 -3.13 -3.30
C LYS A 286 -47.90 -3.38 -4.01
N PRO A 287 -48.82 -4.21 -3.47
CA PRO A 287 -50.06 -4.47 -4.13
C PRO A 287 -50.90 -3.18 -4.24
N ALA A 288 -51.60 -3.03 -5.37
CA ALA A 288 -52.57 -1.96 -5.63
C ALA A 288 -53.82 -2.09 -4.68
N SER A 289 -53.61 -2.30 -3.41
CA SER A 289 -54.64 -2.53 -2.41
C SER A 289 -54.95 -1.24 -1.65
N ALA A 290 -55.56 -0.27 -2.35
CA ALA A 290 -56.24 0.84 -1.68
C ALA A 290 -57.29 1.54 -2.58
N ALA A 291 -57.90 0.83 -3.52
CA ALA A 291 -58.99 1.40 -4.33
C ALA A 291 -60.18 0.43 -4.42
N ALA A 292 -60.80 0.13 -3.28
CA ALA A 292 -62.16 -0.38 -3.25
C ALA A 292 -62.71 -0.30 -1.81
N ALA A 293 -63.14 0.86 -1.38
CA ALA A 293 -64.25 0.97 -0.44
C ALA A 293 -65.39 1.68 -1.18
N PRO A 294 -66.43 0.97 -1.58
CA PRO A 294 -67.66 1.63 -2.02
C PRO A 294 -68.45 2.18 -0.83
N PRO A 295 -69.35 3.16 -1.06
CA PRO A 295 -70.07 3.94 -0.07
C PRO A 295 -71.07 3.17 0.76
#